data_3ec17ee49558e045972d3057aa38ce27
#
_entry.id   3ec17ee49558e045972d3057aa38ce27
#
_cell.length_a   1.000
_cell.length_b   1.000
_cell.length_c   1.000
_cell.angle_alpha   90.00
_cell.angle_beta   90.00
_cell.angle_gamma   90.00
#
_symmetry.space_group_name_H-M   'P 1'
#
loop_
_entity.id
_entity.type
_entity.pdbx_description
1 polymer ?
#
loop_
_entity_poly.entity_id
_entity_poly.type
_entity_poly.pdbx_seq_one_letter_code
_entity_poly.pdbx_strand_id
1 'polypeptide(L)'
;MNKKILAITFAAMAMFGLSSCEDYFDDVPDNATSLEDVFTNRGQSLSWLTNVYHYIPDWSSRYAGTGGGDVSFYIGAATSEGYLPWDWVPALDIIHGTLYPSTGLVSTIWTNYYRAIQYANIYLANIDNNPNMDSTEKEWTKAECRSLRALFYFELMKFYGPVPVVGDRVYGVDDPLTAMQLPRESVDSCFNYITGELK
;
A
#
# COMPACT_ATOMS: atom_id res chain seq x y z
N MET A 1 17.94 32.91 58.02
CA MET A 1 16.82 32.62 57.15
C MET A 1 16.05 31.45 57.76
N ASN A 2 14.80 31.65 58.14
CA ASN A 2 14.03 30.70 58.94
C ASN A 2 13.71 29.43 58.09
N LYS A 3 14.13 28.26 58.60
CA LYS A 3 13.89 26.96 57.89
C LYS A 3 12.42 26.72 57.52
N LYS A 4 11.49 27.32 58.29
CA LYS A 4 10.04 27.27 58.05
C LYS A 4 9.62 28.09 56.80
N ILE A 5 10.28 29.23 56.56
CA ILE A 5 9.99 30.08 55.38
C ILE A 5 10.52 29.40 54.12
N LEU A 6 11.70 28.76 54.17
CA LEU A 6 12.28 28.00 53.04
C LEU A 6 11.43 26.80 52.66
N ALA A 7 10.84 26.09 53.64
CA ALA A 7 9.95 24.95 53.37
C ALA A 7 8.62 25.38 52.73
N ILE A 8 8.07 26.53 53.10
CA ILE A 8 6.82 27.06 52.54
C ILE A 8 7.03 27.55 51.10
N THR A 9 8.16 28.19 50.79
CA THR A 9 8.50 28.61 49.43
C THR A 9 8.75 27.41 48.50
N PHE A 10 9.37 26.35 49.01
CA PHE A 10 9.58 25.13 48.23
C PHE A 10 8.26 24.38 47.95
N ALA A 11 7.35 24.33 48.94
CA ALA A 11 6.02 23.74 48.77
C ALA A 11 5.13 24.54 47.80
N ALA A 12 5.20 25.88 47.83
CA ALA A 12 4.49 26.74 46.89
C ALA A 12 5.01 26.60 45.46
N MET A 13 6.33 26.44 45.26
CA MET A 13 6.95 26.27 43.94
C MET A 13 6.63 24.89 43.34
N ALA A 14 6.45 23.85 44.16
CA ALA A 14 6.04 22.52 43.72
C ALA A 14 4.57 22.45 43.26
N MET A 15 3.68 23.33 43.77
CA MET A 15 2.28 23.37 43.37
C MET A 15 2.05 24.07 42.00
N PHE A 16 2.97 24.93 41.57
CA PHE A 16 2.88 25.58 40.24
C PHE A 16 3.48 24.76 39.10
N GLY A 17 4.17 23.64 39.41
CA GLY A 17 4.81 22.77 38.41
C GLY A 17 3.94 21.64 37.87
N LEU A 18 2.68 21.50 38.31
CA LEU A 18 1.81 20.39 37.93
C LEU A 18 0.73 20.75 36.91
N SER A 19 0.76 21.93 36.29
CA SER A 19 -0.02 22.15 35.07
C SER A 19 0.73 21.53 33.89
N SER A 20 0.69 20.22 33.78
CA SER A 20 1.04 19.49 32.59
C SER A 20 0.06 19.88 31.47
N CYS A 21 0.55 20.34 30.34
CA CYS A 21 -0.26 20.56 29.17
C CYS A 21 -0.79 19.20 28.70
N GLU A 22 -1.99 18.83 29.10
CA GLU A 22 -2.68 17.62 28.63
C GLU A 22 -3.10 17.77 27.16
N ASP A 23 -3.40 18.98 26.71
CA ASP A 23 -3.91 19.25 25.36
C ASP A 23 -2.83 19.31 24.25
N TYR A 24 -1.53 19.28 24.57
CA TYR A 24 -0.49 19.44 23.55
C TYR A 24 -0.36 18.23 22.59
N PHE A 25 -0.83 17.07 23.00
CA PHE A 25 -0.78 15.85 22.18
C PHE A 25 -2.11 15.51 21.52
N ASP A 26 -3.19 16.19 21.85
CA ASP A 26 -4.51 16.00 21.26
C ASP A 26 -4.75 16.89 20.02
N ASP A 27 -3.88 17.87 19.78
CA ASP A 27 -3.89 18.60 18.52
C ASP A 27 -3.37 17.68 17.39
N VAL A 28 -4.28 17.06 16.68
CA VAL A 28 -3.98 16.49 15.35
C VAL A 28 -3.36 17.64 14.55
N PRO A 29 -2.13 17.47 14.00
CA PRO A 29 -1.50 18.53 13.22
C PRO A 29 -2.51 19.02 12.16
N ASP A 30 -2.77 20.32 12.13
CA ASP A 30 -3.74 20.98 11.22
C ASP A 30 -3.47 20.70 9.72
N ASN A 31 -2.36 20.01 9.45
CA ASN A 31 -1.89 19.58 8.11
C ASN A 31 -2.08 18.08 7.84
N ALA A 32 -2.67 17.31 8.75
CA ALA A 32 -2.95 15.91 8.51
C ALA A 32 -4.17 15.78 7.58
N THR A 33 -3.93 15.58 6.30
CA THR A 33 -4.99 15.30 5.32
C THR A 33 -5.65 13.98 5.71
N SER A 34 -6.91 14.02 6.07
CA SER A 34 -7.69 12.82 6.34
C SER A 34 -8.02 12.07 5.04
N LEU A 35 -8.38 10.78 5.16
CA LEU A 35 -8.85 10.01 4.00
C LEU A 35 -10.12 10.65 3.39
N GLU A 36 -10.98 11.23 4.22
CA GLU A 36 -12.17 11.95 3.79
C GLU A 36 -11.80 13.18 2.94
N ASP A 37 -10.82 13.98 3.37
CA ASP A 37 -10.34 15.16 2.61
C ASP A 37 -9.82 14.76 1.23
N VAL A 38 -9.09 13.64 1.14
CA VAL A 38 -8.59 13.11 -0.13
C VAL A 38 -9.73 12.85 -1.11
N PHE A 39 -10.81 12.23 -0.63
CA PHE A 39 -11.93 11.83 -1.50
C PHE A 39 -13.04 12.89 -1.62
N THR A 40 -12.92 14.05 -0.99
CA THR A 40 -13.73 15.23 -1.26
C THR A 40 -13.08 16.18 -2.27
N ASN A 41 -11.80 16.04 -2.55
CA ASN A 41 -11.04 16.85 -3.50
C ASN A 41 -10.70 16.04 -4.76
N ARG A 42 -11.16 16.53 -5.94
CA ARG A 42 -10.91 15.86 -7.23
C ARG A 42 -9.43 15.62 -7.50
N GLY A 43 -8.57 16.64 -7.28
CA GLY A 43 -7.14 16.54 -7.55
C GLY A 43 -6.47 15.50 -6.67
N GLN A 44 -6.83 15.45 -5.39
CA GLN A 44 -6.28 14.47 -4.44
C GLN A 44 -6.78 13.05 -4.74
N SER A 45 -8.06 12.89 -5.12
CA SER A 45 -8.58 11.59 -5.55
C SER A 45 -7.87 11.06 -6.78
N LEU A 46 -7.61 11.90 -7.78
CA LEU A 46 -6.83 11.51 -8.96
C LEU A 46 -5.36 11.20 -8.63
N SER A 47 -4.77 11.93 -7.68
CA SER A 47 -3.42 11.63 -7.17
C SER A 47 -3.38 10.28 -6.47
N TRP A 48 -4.45 9.92 -5.74
CA TRP A 48 -4.57 8.58 -5.15
C TRP A 48 -4.59 7.50 -6.23
N LEU A 49 -5.39 7.66 -7.29
CA LEU A 49 -5.40 6.73 -8.42
C LEU A 49 -4.01 6.65 -9.10
N THR A 50 -3.31 7.78 -9.22
CA THR A 50 -1.92 7.80 -9.74
C THR A 50 -0.99 6.95 -8.87
N ASN A 51 -1.17 6.94 -7.55
CA ASN A 51 -0.40 6.03 -6.69
C ASN A 51 -0.72 4.54 -6.96
N VAL A 52 -1.94 4.20 -7.36
CA VAL A 52 -2.25 2.84 -7.81
C VAL A 52 -1.49 2.51 -9.10
N TYR A 53 -1.45 3.44 -10.06
CA TYR A 53 -0.66 3.28 -11.30
C TYR A 53 0.83 3.08 -11.05
N HIS A 54 1.37 3.65 -9.96
CA HIS A 54 2.79 3.51 -9.60
C HIS A 54 3.25 2.06 -9.40
N TYR A 55 2.31 1.14 -9.14
CA TYR A 55 2.61 -0.28 -8.96
C TYR A 55 2.60 -1.10 -10.26
N ILE A 56 2.37 -0.48 -11.43
CA ILE A 56 2.49 -1.17 -12.72
C ILE A 56 3.96 -1.59 -12.90
N PRO A 57 4.25 -2.88 -13.15
CA PRO A 57 5.61 -3.34 -13.29
C PRO A 57 6.28 -2.85 -14.58
N ASP A 58 7.54 -2.47 -14.49
CA ASP A 58 8.41 -2.26 -15.65
C ASP A 58 9.35 -3.46 -15.82
N TRP A 59 8.93 -4.41 -16.64
CA TRP A 59 9.72 -5.62 -16.94
C TRP A 59 10.89 -5.36 -17.89
N SER A 60 11.08 -4.15 -18.36
CA SER A 60 12.19 -3.71 -19.20
C SER A 60 13.29 -2.94 -18.46
N SER A 61 13.05 -2.60 -17.22
CA SER A 61 13.98 -1.81 -16.41
C SER A 61 15.31 -2.55 -16.20
N ARG A 62 16.41 -1.87 -16.51
CA ARG A 62 17.75 -2.38 -16.23
C ARG A 62 18.10 -2.36 -14.74
N TYR A 63 17.43 -1.54 -14.00
CA TYR A 63 17.65 -1.38 -12.56
C TYR A 63 16.47 -2.00 -11.83
N ALA A 64 16.78 -2.97 -10.99
CA ALA A 64 15.77 -3.50 -10.09
C ALA A 64 15.36 -2.39 -9.11
N GLY A 65 14.20 -1.83 -9.34
CA GLY A 65 13.55 -0.96 -8.36
C GLY A 65 12.98 -1.84 -7.26
N THR A 66 13.55 -1.81 -6.07
CA THR A 66 12.99 -2.46 -4.89
C THR A 66 12.49 -1.44 -3.87
N GLY A 67 12.47 -0.17 -4.24
CA GLY A 67 12.07 0.94 -3.38
C GLY A 67 10.72 1.52 -3.78
N GLY A 68 9.84 1.73 -2.79
CA GLY A 68 8.70 2.60 -2.95
C GLY A 68 7.48 2.05 -3.70
N GLY A 69 7.41 0.77 -3.98
CA GLY A 69 6.28 0.17 -4.71
C GLY A 69 6.64 -0.35 -6.09
N ASP A 70 7.85 -0.08 -6.54
CA ASP A 70 8.33 -0.48 -7.84
C ASP A 70 8.72 -1.97 -7.84
N VAL A 71 8.06 -2.76 -8.70
CA VAL A 71 8.45 -4.14 -9.04
C VAL A 71 8.99 -4.11 -10.46
N SER A 72 10.22 -3.65 -10.61
CA SER A 72 10.82 -3.48 -11.91
C SER A 72 12.13 -4.25 -12.00
N PHE A 73 12.28 -5.10 -13.00
CA PHE A 73 13.54 -5.71 -13.37
C PHE A 73 13.48 -6.20 -14.82
N TYR A 74 14.63 -6.34 -15.45
CA TYR A 74 14.69 -6.87 -16.80
C TYR A 74 14.42 -8.38 -16.79
N ILE A 75 13.19 -8.77 -17.11
CA ILE A 75 12.75 -10.17 -17.08
C ILE A 75 13.51 -11.05 -18.10
N GLY A 76 13.97 -10.49 -19.20
CA GLY A 76 14.81 -11.19 -20.18
C GLY A 76 16.10 -11.76 -19.58
N ALA A 77 16.61 -11.13 -18.49
CA ALA A 77 17.76 -11.66 -17.75
C ALA A 77 17.43 -12.89 -16.88
N ALA A 78 16.15 -13.22 -16.72
CA ALA A 78 15.71 -14.46 -16.08
C ALA A 78 15.54 -15.62 -17.07
N THR A 79 15.88 -15.42 -18.34
CA THR A 79 15.74 -16.38 -19.44
C THR A 79 17.04 -16.49 -20.22
N SER A 80 17.05 -17.26 -21.32
CA SER A 80 18.16 -17.33 -22.26
C SER A 80 18.27 -16.13 -23.21
N GLU A 81 17.36 -15.15 -23.13
CA GLU A 81 17.32 -13.99 -24.03
C GLU A 81 18.36 -12.93 -23.69
N GLY A 82 18.77 -12.86 -22.44
CA GLY A 82 19.73 -11.86 -22.00
C GLY A 82 20.48 -12.26 -20.73
N TYR A 83 21.56 -11.52 -20.44
CA TYR A 83 22.34 -11.67 -19.22
C TYR A 83 22.72 -10.29 -18.70
N LEU A 84 22.58 -10.10 -17.39
CA LEU A 84 23.07 -8.91 -16.71
C LEU A 84 24.31 -9.28 -15.89
N PRO A 85 25.40 -8.51 -16.02
CA PRO A 85 26.69 -8.86 -15.39
C PRO A 85 26.75 -8.54 -13.89
N TRP A 86 25.65 -8.06 -13.32
CA TRP A 86 25.59 -7.63 -11.91
C TRP A 86 24.96 -8.71 -11.05
N ASP A 87 25.65 -9.15 -10.04
CA ASP A 87 25.26 -10.22 -9.11
C ASP A 87 24.11 -9.85 -8.14
N TRP A 88 23.80 -8.55 -8.04
CA TRP A 88 22.71 -8.03 -7.20
C TRP A 88 21.33 -7.97 -7.90
N VAL A 89 21.26 -8.36 -9.16
CA VAL A 89 20.00 -8.28 -9.93
C VAL A 89 19.07 -9.44 -9.56
N PRO A 90 17.80 -9.16 -9.15
CA PRO A 90 16.86 -10.20 -8.72
C PRO A 90 16.56 -11.28 -9.78
N ALA A 91 16.70 -10.96 -11.07
CA ALA A 91 16.54 -11.93 -12.15
C ALA A 91 17.51 -13.13 -12.04
N LEU A 92 18.69 -12.94 -11.46
CA LEU A 92 19.66 -14.01 -11.26
C LEU A 92 19.21 -15.05 -10.24
N ASP A 93 18.39 -14.68 -9.25
CA ASP A 93 17.79 -15.64 -8.32
C ASP A 93 16.91 -16.67 -9.05
N ILE A 94 16.25 -16.25 -10.14
CA ILE A 94 15.45 -17.14 -10.99
C ILE A 94 16.36 -18.13 -11.74
N ILE A 95 17.42 -17.63 -12.38
CA ILE A 95 18.36 -18.46 -13.16
C ILE A 95 19.12 -19.45 -12.27
N HIS A 96 19.58 -18.97 -11.12
CA HIS A 96 20.35 -19.78 -10.19
C HIS A 96 19.50 -20.75 -9.35
N GLY A 97 18.17 -20.65 -9.45
CA GLY A 97 17.26 -21.45 -8.64
C GLY A 97 17.33 -21.14 -7.15
N THR A 98 17.72 -19.92 -6.80
CA THR A 98 17.85 -19.43 -5.41
C THR A 98 16.62 -18.68 -4.91
N LEU A 99 15.48 -18.82 -5.59
CA LEU A 99 14.21 -18.25 -5.15
C LEU A 99 13.67 -19.00 -3.94
N TYR A 100 13.54 -18.29 -2.84
CA TYR A 100 12.87 -18.75 -1.63
C TYR A 100 11.76 -17.77 -1.25
N PRO A 101 10.75 -18.18 -0.44
CA PRO A 101 9.71 -17.27 0.02
C PRO A 101 10.22 -16.01 0.73
N SER A 102 11.44 -16.08 1.29
CA SER A 102 12.12 -14.96 1.96
C SER A 102 13.06 -14.17 1.05
N THR A 103 13.26 -14.53 -0.23
CA THR A 103 14.08 -13.72 -1.13
C THR A 103 13.43 -12.38 -1.39
N GLY A 104 14.27 -11.33 -1.55
CA GLY A 104 13.80 -9.96 -1.72
C GLY A 104 12.80 -9.82 -2.86
N LEU A 105 13.07 -10.45 -4.01
CA LEU A 105 12.17 -10.41 -5.17
C LEU A 105 10.77 -10.95 -4.84
N VAL A 106 10.71 -12.17 -4.29
CA VAL A 106 9.42 -12.83 -3.99
C VAL A 106 8.63 -12.05 -2.96
N SER A 107 9.26 -11.66 -1.83
CA SER A 107 8.57 -10.89 -0.80
C SER A 107 8.11 -9.51 -1.28
N THR A 108 8.90 -8.85 -2.14
CA THR A 108 8.57 -7.53 -2.70
C THR A 108 7.37 -7.60 -3.63
N ILE A 109 7.33 -8.55 -4.55
CA ILE A 109 6.20 -8.75 -5.46
C ILE A 109 4.90 -8.95 -4.68
N TRP A 110 4.91 -9.86 -3.70
CA TRP A 110 3.75 -10.12 -2.86
C TRP A 110 3.27 -8.88 -2.12
N THR A 111 4.18 -8.24 -1.40
CA THR A 111 3.86 -7.08 -0.56
C THR A 111 3.34 -5.91 -1.39
N ASN A 112 4.00 -5.62 -2.52
CA ASN A 112 3.66 -4.46 -3.32
C ASN A 112 2.33 -4.64 -4.06
N TYR A 113 2.06 -5.79 -4.63
CA TYR A 113 0.80 -5.97 -5.32
C TYR A 113 -0.40 -6.06 -4.37
N TYR A 114 -0.27 -6.68 -3.20
CA TYR A 114 -1.35 -6.61 -2.21
C TYR A 114 -1.54 -5.21 -1.63
N ARG A 115 -0.48 -4.41 -1.51
CA ARG A 115 -0.59 -2.98 -1.17
C ARG A 115 -1.31 -2.20 -2.27
N ALA A 116 -0.98 -2.45 -3.53
CA ALA A 116 -1.66 -1.83 -4.67
C ALA A 116 -3.15 -2.20 -4.72
N ILE A 117 -3.49 -3.47 -4.46
CA ILE A 117 -4.88 -3.94 -4.35
C ILE A 117 -5.60 -3.21 -3.20
N GLN A 118 -4.95 -3.06 -2.05
CA GLN A 118 -5.53 -2.30 -0.92
C GLN A 118 -5.78 -0.83 -1.31
N TYR A 119 -4.85 -0.16 -2.00
CA TYR A 119 -5.03 1.21 -2.47
C TYR A 119 -6.16 1.32 -3.50
N ALA A 120 -6.28 0.33 -4.39
CA ALA A 120 -7.39 0.25 -5.33
C ALA A 120 -8.74 0.07 -4.60
N ASN A 121 -8.81 -0.80 -3.60
CA ASN A 121 -10.01 -1.01 -2.80
C ASN A 121 -10.43 0.27 -2.05
N ILE A 122 -9.46 0.98 -1.45
CA ILE A 122 -9.74 2.27 -0.79
C ILE A 122 -10.29 3.28 -1.79
N TYR A 123 -9.71 3.37 -3.00
CA TYR A 123 -10.21 4.25 -4.06
C TYR A 123 -11.64 3.93 -4.43
N LEU A 124 -11.93 2.66 -4.74
CA LEU A 124 -13.24 2.20 -5.17
C LEU A 124 -14.32 2.38 -4.09
N ALA A 125 -13.95 2.22 -2.82
CA ALA A 125 -14.86 2.39 -1.70
C ALA A 125 -15.25 3.86 -1.44
N ASN A 126 -14.42 4.82 -1.85
CA ASN A 126 -14.60 6.22 -1.45
C ASN A 126 -14.93 7.18 -2.60
N ILE A 127 -14.58 6.84 -3.86
CA ILE A 127 -14.68 7.80 -4.98
C ILE A 127 -16.10 8.26 -5.25
N ASP A 128 -17.12 7.46 -4.96
CA ASP A 128 -18.52 7.82 -5.15
C ASP A 128 -18.93 9.01 -4.29
N ASN A 129 -18.27 9.22 -3.16
CA ASN A 129 -18.52 10.33 -2.23
C ASN A 129 -17.91 11.67 -2.71
N ASN A 130 -17.09 11.68 -3.79
CA ASN A 130 -16.46 12.91 -4.25
C ASN A 130 -17.48 13.87 -4.87
N PRO A 131 -17.73 15.06 -4.28
CA PRO A 131 -18.72 16.02 -4.80
C PRO A 131 -18.21 16.82 -6.00
N ASN A 132 -16.90 16.78 -6.27
CA ASN A 132 -16.22 17.59 -7.30
C ASN A 132 -15.92 16.78 -8.58
N MET A 133 -16.47 15.56 -8.69
CA MET A 133 -16.39 14.72 -9.89
C MET A 133 -17.79 14.37 -10.36
N ASP A 134 -18.01 14.44 -11.66
CA ASP A 134 -19.27 14.01 -12.25
C ASP A 134 -19.38 12.46 -12.32
N SER A 135 -20.59 11.96 -12.58
CA SER A 135 -20.83 10.52 -12.61
C SER A 135 -20.04 9.79 -13.69
N THR A 136 -19.84 10.42 -14.83
CA THR A 136 -19.11 9.84 -15.97
C THR A 136 -17.63 9.69 -15.62
N GLU A 137 -17.04 10.72 -15.03
CA GLU A 137 -15.62 10.69 -14.59
C GLU A 137 -15.41 9.64 -13.50
N LYS A 138 -16.34 9.54 -12.53
CA LYS A 138 -16.27 8.49 -11.50
C LYS A 138 -16.31 7.10 -12.11
N GLU A 139 -17.21 6.84 -13.05
CA GLU A 139 -17.29 5.53 -13.69
C GLU A 139 -16.02 5.19 -14.49
N TRP A 140 -15.43 6.14 -15.20
CA TRP A 140 -14.19 5.93 -15.93
C TRP A 140 -13.03 5.61 -14.99
N THR A 141 -12.84 6.41 -13.94
CA THR A 141 -11.75 6.19 -12.99
C THR A 141 -11.92 4.92 -12.15
N LYS A 142 -13.17 4.51 -11.88
CA LYS A 142 -13.45 3.19 -11.29
C LYS A 142 -13.07 2.05 -12.24
N ALA A 143 -13.41 2.17 -13.53
CA ALA A 143 -13.03 1.17 -14.53
C ALA A 143 -11.51 1.05 -14.68
N GLU A 144 -10.79 2.18 -14.70
CA GLU A 144 -9.32 2.20 -14.65
C GLU A 144 -8.78 1.49 -13.42
N CYS A 145 -9.29 1.83 -12.24
CA CYS A 145 -8.85 1.27 -10.97
C CYS A 145 -9.11 -0.25 -10.89
N ARG A 146 -10.27 -0.73 -11.35
CA ARG A 146 -10.58 -2.17 -11.46
C ARG A 146 -9.65 -2.88 -12.42
N SER A 147 -9.34 -2.27 -13.55
CA SER A 147 -8.40 -2.83 -14.53
C SER A 147 -6.99 -2.99 -13.95
N LEU A 148 -6.52 -2.02 -13.17
CA LEU A 148 -5.25 -2.08 -12.45
C LEU A 148 -5.28 -3.19 -11.39
N ARG A 149 -6.36 -3.31 -10.62
CA ARG A 149 -6.52 -4.38 -9.63
C ARG A 149 -6.48 -5.76 -10.28
N ALA A 150 -7.14 -5.93 -11.42
CA ALA A 150 -7.08 -7.16 -12.22
C ALA A 150 -5.65 -7.46 -12.67
N LEU A 151 -4.91 -6.45 -13.13
CA LEU A 151 -3.50 -6.58 -13.51
C LEU A 151 -2.65 -7.08 -12.33
N PHE A 152 -2.81 -6.51 -11.14
CA PHE A 152 -2.02 -6.93 -9.98
C PHE A 152 -2.32 -8.38 -9.55
N TYR A 153 -3.56 -8.82 -9.61
CA TYR A 153 -3.88 -10.23 -9.38
C TYR A 153 -3.29 -11.13 -10.46
N PHE A 154 -3.30 -10.72 -11.72
CA PHE A 154 -2.66 -11.46 -12.79
C PHE A 154 -1.15 -11.58 -12.58
N GLU A 155 -0.49 -10.49 -12.19
CA GLU A 155 0.93 -10.49 -11.87
C GLU A 155 1.25 -11.41 -10.68
N LEU A 156 0.44 -11.37 -9.61
CA LEU A 156 0.57 -12.31 -8.50
C LEU A 156 0.44 -13.77 -8.96
N MET A 157 -0.53 -14.08 -9.82
CA MET A 157 -0.74 -15.44 -10.32
C MET A 157 0.44 -15.95 -11.15
N LYS A 158 1.14 -15.09 -11.90
CA LYS A 158 2.33 -15.47 -12.68
C LYS A 158 3.45 -16.02 -11.79
N PHE A 159 3.63 -15.45 -10.60
CA PHE A 159 4.73 -15.82 -9.70
C PHE A 159 4.36 -16.85 -8.65
N TYR A 160 3.09 -16.90 -8.21
CA TYR A 160 2.69 -17.71 -7.06
C TYR A 160 1.63 -18.77 -7.38
N GLY A 161 1.14 -18.81 -8.63
CA GLY A 161 -0.06 -19.60 -8.95
C GLY A 161 -1.30 -19.01 -8.30
N PRO A 162 -2.24 -19.82 -7.82
CA PRO A 162 -3.45 -19.30 -7.19
C PRO A 162 -3.11 -18.57 -5.89
N VAL A 163 -3.81 -17.46 -5.65
CA VAL A 163 -3.58 -16.52 -4.54
C VAL A 163 -4.87 -16.24 -3.77
N PRO A 164 -4.79 -15.71 -2.54
CA PRO A 164 -5.97 -15.19 -1.86
C PRO A 164 -6.60 -14.02 -2.62
N VAL A 165 -7.90 -14.07 -2.85
CA VAL A 165 -8.66 -12.97 -3.44
C VAL A 165 -9.35 -12.18 -2.31
N VAL A 166 -8.94 -10.93 -2.16
CA VAL A 166 -9.45 -10.01 -1.12
C VAL A 166 -10.84 -9.44 -1.49
N GLY A 167 -11.15 -9.39 -2.80
CA GLY A 167 -12.36 -8.71 -3.28
C GLY A 167 -12.31 -7.21 -3.03
N ASP A 168 -13.46 -6.64 -2.67
CA ASP A 168 -13.60 -5.20 -2.41
C ASP A 168 -13.29 -4.80 -0.96
N ARG A 169 -12.76 -5.73 -0.17
CA ARG A 169 -12.51 -5.48 1.25
C ARG A 169 -11.38 -4.47 1.44
N VAL A 170 -11.67 -3.44 2.24
CA VAL A 170 -10.67 -2.51 2.76
C VAL A 170 -10.29 -2.96 4.18
N TYR A 171 -9.00 -3.17 4.41
CA TYR A 171 -8.48 -3.48 5.75
C TYR A 171 -8.10 -2.19 6.47
N GLY A 172 -8.56 -2.07 7.72
CA GLY A 172 -8.20 -0.98 8.63
C GLY A 172 -6.96 -1.32 9.47
N VAL A 173 -6.42 -0.28 10.13
CA VAL A 173 -5.27 -0.44 11.03
C VAL A 173 -5.62 -1.32 12.25
N ASP A 174 -6.88 -1.26 12.68
CA ASP A 174 -7.39 -1.98 13.85
C ASP A 174 -7.91 -3.38 13.51
N ASP A 175 -7.90 -3.78 12.23
CA ASP A 175 -8.34 -5.11 11.83
C ASP A 175 -7.39 -6.18 12.40
N PRO A 176 -7.92 -7.25 13.01
CA PRO A 176 -7.09 -8.31 13.53
C PRO A 176 -6.35 -9.03 12.40
N LEU A 177 -5.09 -9.42 12.62
CA LEU A 177 -4.28 -10.14 11.63
C LEU A 177 -4.97 -11.40 11.10
N THR A 178 -5.82 -12.04 11.91
CA THR A 178 -6.61 -13.20 11.49
C THR A 178 -7.59 -12.90 10.37
N ALA A 179 -8.07 -11.65 10.26
CA ALA A 179 -8.95 -11.22 9.19
C ALA A 179 -8.24 -11.13 7.82
N MET A 180 -6.90 -11.00 7.84
CA MET A 180 -6.06 -10.96 6.65
C MET A 180 -5.55 -12.35 6.23
N GLN A 181 -5.76 -13.37 7.07
CA GLN A 181 -5.33 -14.76 6.80
C GLN A 181 -6.36 -15.47 5.92
N LEU A 182 -6.41 -15.09 4.64
CA LEU A 182 -7.28 -15.72 3.66
C LEU A 182 -6.60 -16.96 3.05
N PRO A 183 -7.34 -18.05 2.81
CA PRO A 183 -6.82 -19.17 2.06
C PRO A 183 -6.56 -18.76 0.61
N ARG A 184 -5.70 -19.52 -0.08
CA ARG A 184 -5.56 -19.39 -1.54
C ARG A 184 -6.83 -19.89 -2.21
N GLU A 185 -7.26 -19.18 -3.22
CA GLU A 185 -8.35 -19.59 -4.10
C GLU A 185 -7.90 -20.68 -5.09
N SER A 186 -8.85 -21.25 -5.85
CA SER A 186 -8.49 -22.06 -7.02
C SER A 186 -8.01 -21.17 -8.17
N VAL A 187 -7.27 -21.76 -9.13
CA VAL A 187 -6.87 -21.06 -10.37
C VAL A 187 -8.09 -20.50 -11.09
N ASP A 188 -9.17 -21.29 -11.20
CA ASP A 188 -10.40 -20.89 -11.86
C ASP A 188 -11.07 -19.72 -11.14
N SER A 189 -11.10 -19.73 -9.79
CA SER A 189 -11.64 -18.61 -9.00
C SER A 189 -10.87 -17.32 -9.24
N CYS A 190 -9.53 -17.39 -9.20
CA CYS A 190 -8.68 -16.23 -9.46
C CYS A 190 -8.90 -15.69 -10.88
N PHE A 191 -8.95 -16.58 -11.89
CA PHE A 191 -9.16 -16.21 -13.28
C PHE A 191 -10.54 -15.57 -13.49
N ASN A 192 -11.58 -16.16 -12.91
CA ASN A 192 -12.94 -15.62 -12.99
C ASN A 192 -13.04 -14.25 -12.31
N TYR A 193 -12.36 -14.04 -11.19
CA TYR A 193 -12.29 -12.73 -10.54
C TYR A 193 -11.62 -11.71 -11.45
N ILE A 194 -10.43 -12.01 -11.98
CA ILE A 194 -9.67 -11.10 -12.88
C ILE A 194 -10.51 -10.74 -14.11
N THR A 195 -11.12 -11.71 -14.76
CA THR A 195 -11.96 -11.45 -15.94
C THR A 195 -13.26 -10.73 -15.62
N GLY A 196 -13.79 -10.89 -14.40
CA GLY A 196 -14.93 -10.15 -13.89
C GLY A 196 -14.62 -8.66 -13.67
N GLU A 197 -13.42 -8.33 -13.22
CA GLU A 197 -12.97 -6.95 -13.05
C GLU A 197 -12.83 -6.18 -14.38
N LEU A 198 -12.60 -6.88 -15.49
CA LEU A 198 -12.39 -6.31 -16.82
C LEU A 198 -13.69 -6.15 -17.63
N LYS A 199 -14.82 -6.51 -17.08
CA LYS A 199 -16.15 -6.37 -17.71
C LYS A 199 -16.88 -5.15 -17.16
#